data_d87bb8094ca997481d05dfa28a7209fb
#
_entry.id   d87bb8094ca997481d05dfa28a7209fb
#
_cell.length_a   1.000
_cell.length_b   1.000
_cell.length_c   1.000
_cell.angle_alpha   90.00
_cell.angle_beta   90.00
_cell.angle_gamma   90.00
#
_symmetry.space_group_name_H-M   'P 1'
#
loop_
_entity.id
_entity.type
_entity.pdbx_description
1 polymer ?
#
loop_
_entity_poly.entity_id
_entity_poly.type
_entity_poly.pdbx_seq_one_letter_code
_entity_poly.pdbx_strand_id
1 'polypeptide(L)'
;VEQSRRLLQAAKEYGLGLKLHADEIVPLGGAELAAELSAVSADHLLHASDEGIRAMRDAGTVATLLPLTAFALKENYARGREMIDAGCAVALATDLNPGSSIPLTFALACIYMQLTIEEAITALTLNGAAALNRADSIGSIEVGKKGDFVVLNTDNYHFLPYYVGMNCVNTTIKEGVIY
;
A
#
# COMPACT_ATOMS: atom_id res chain seq x y z
N VAL A 1 -1.97 9.29 20.13
CA VAL A 1 -1.53 10.31 19.15
C VAL A 1 -0.33 11.08 19.66
N GLU A 2 -0.37 11.73 20.86
CA GLU A 2 0.71 12.60 21.33
C GLU A 2 2.05 11.86 21.56
N GLN A 3 2.00 10.65 22.10
CA GLN A 3 3.22 9.82 22.25
C GLN A 3 3.82 9.45 20.89
N SER A 4 2.96 9.08 19.92
CA SER A 4 3.39 8.78 18.55
C SER A 4 4.00 10.01 17.88
N ARG A 5 3.40 11.19 18.07
CA ARG A 5 3.92 12.46 17.58
C ARG A 5 5.34 12.71 18.05
N ARG A 6 5.57 12.63 19.37
CA ARG A 6 6.91 12.86 19.97
C ARG A 6 7.94 11.88 19.44
N LEU A 7 7.58 10.59 19.32
CA LEU A 7 8.47 9.56 18.79
C LEU A 7 8.84 9.83 17.33
N LEU A 8 7.82 10.11 16.49
CA LEU A 8 8.03 10.36 15.06
C LEU A 8 8.79 11.67 14.82
N GLN A 9 8.54 12.72 15.61
CA GLN A 9 9.33 13.96 15.55
C GLN A 9 10.80 13.70 15.88
N ALA A 10 11.09 12.95 16.94
CA ALA A 10 12.46 12.57 17.24
C ALA A 10 13.10 11.76 16.11
N ALA A 11 12.37 10.78 15.52
CA ALA A 11 12.87 10.04 14.37
C ALA A 11 13.21 10.94 13.18
N LYS A 12 12.38 11.95 12.93
CA LYS A 12 12.60 12.95 11.86
C LYS A 12 13.88 13.78 12.10
N GLU A 13 14.17 14.14 13.36
CA GLU A 13 15.40 14.86 13.72
C GLU A 13 16.66 14.03 13.42
N TYR A 14 16.57 12.71 13.43
CA TYR A 14 17.62 11.79 13.01
C TYR A 14 17.65 11.51 11.51
N GLY A 15 16.84 12.20 10.71
CA GLY A 15 16.77 12.03 9.26
C GLY A 15 16.11 10.75 8.80
N LEU A 16 15.31 10.10 9.66
CA LEU A 16 14.59 8.87 9.30
C LEU A 16 13.29 9.20 8.56
N GLY A 17 12.95 8.37 7.58
CA GLY A 17 11.62 8.38 6.94
C GLY A 17 10.56 7.88 7.91
N LEU A 18 9.41 8.57 7.96
CA LEU A 18 8.35 8.26 8.91
C LEU A 18 7.32 7.33 8.29
N LYS A 19 6.90 6.33 9.06
CA LYS A 19 5.77 5.45 8.76
C LYS A 19 5.05 5.14 10.07
N LEU A 20 3.73 4.93 10.00
CA LEU A 20 2.97 4.56 11.19
C LEU A 20 1.75 3.71 10.83
N HIS A 21 1.38 2.80 11.73
CA HIS A 21 0.05 2.18 11.74
C HIS A 21 -0.95 3.22 12.19
N ALA A 22 -1.98 3.47 11.40
CA ALA A 22 -2.90 4.57 11.57
C ALA A 22 -4.35 4.09 11.47
N ASP A 23 -5.16 4.45 12.48
CA ASP A 23 -6.60 4.25 12.48
C ASP A 23 -7.03 2.81 12.10
N GLU A 24 -6.28 1.81 12.61
CA GLU A 24 -6.52 0.38 12.35
C GLU A 24 -7.72 -0.14 13.14
N ILE A 25 -7.70 0.02 14.46
CA ILE A 25 -8.70 -0.57 15.37
C ILE A 25 -9.78 0.46 15.73
N VAL A 26 -9.37 1.70 15.92
CA VAL A 26 -10.25 2.83 16.28
C VAL A 26 -9.77 4.12 15.60
N PRO A 27 -10.67 5.06 15.33
CA PRO A 27 -10.31 6.35 14.76
C PRO A 27 -9.62 7.23 15.81
N LEU A 28 -8.30 7.37 15.70
CA LEU A 28 -7.48 8.17 16.62
C LEU A 28 -6.87 9.42 15.98
N GLY A 29 -7.10 9.66 14.70
CA GLY A 29 -6.45 10.73 13.94
C GLY A 29 -5.02 10.39 13.52
N GLY A 30 -4.77 9.11 13.26
CA GLY A 30 -3.47 8.62 12.79
C GLY A 30 -3.14 9.10 11.37
N ALA A 31 -4.15 9.15 10.50
CA ALA A 31 -4.05 9.67 9.14
C ALA A 31 -3.66 11.16 9.14
N GLU A 32 -4.31 11.96 9.97
CA GLU A 32 -4.01 13.38 10.16
C GLU A 32 -2.59 13.59 10.69
N LEU A 33 -2.18 12.79 11.68
CA LEU A 33 -0.83 12.84 12.23
C LEU A 33 0.22 12.50 11.19
N ALA A 34 -0.02 11.47 10.37
CA ALA A 34 0.87 11.08 9.28
C ALA A 34 1.07 12.23 8.28
N ALA A 35 -0.02 12.87 7.89
CA ALA A 35 -0.01 14.02 6.98
C ALA A 35 0.73 15.22 7.61
N GLU A 36 0.43 15.57 8.85
CA GLU A 36 1.06 16.68 9.58
C GLU A 36 2.59 16.53 9.64
N LEU A 37 3.07 15.32 9.88
CA LEU A 37 4.50 15.05 9.98
C LEU A 37 5.17 14.79 8.63
N SER A 38 4.41 14.81 7.54
CA SER A 38 4.87 14.44 6.18
C SER A 38 5.46 13.03 6.16
N ALA A 39 4.74 12.09 6.77
CA ALA A 39 5.15 10.69 6.76
C ALA A 39 5.16 10.14 5.32
N VAL A 40 6.08 9.24 5.04
CA VAL A 40 6.18 8.56 3.73
C VAL A 40 4.91 7.75 3.47
N SER A 41 4.43 7.03 4.49
CA SER A 41 3.15 6.32 4.41
C SER A 41 2.44 6.24 5.76
N ALA A 42 1.13 6.03 5.70
CA ALA A 42 0.29 5.60 6.80
C ALA A 42 -0.36 4.26 6.43
N ASP A 43 -0.29 3.30 7.33
CA ASP A 43 -0.65 1.92 7.07
C ASP A 43 -1.98 1.56 7.76
N HIS A 44 -2.77 0.61 7.20
CA HIS A 44 -4.10 0.14 7.58
C HIS A 44 -5.26 1.08 7.21
N LEU A 45 -5.49 2.16 7.94
CA LEU A 45 -6.46 3.23 7.63
C LEU A 45 -7.94 2.78 7.58
N LEU A 46 -8.30 1.72 8.32
CA LEU A 46 -9.66 1.18 8.33
C LEU A 46 -10.69 2.23 8.79
N HIS A 47 -10.30 3.07 9.74
CA HIS A 47 -11.12 4.10 10.36
C HIS A 47 -10.64 5.53 10.07
N ALA A 48 -9.85 5.73 9.00
CA ALA A 48 -9.40 7.07 8.61
C ALA A 48 -10.58 8.01 8.35
N SER A 49 -10.51 9.23 8.85
CA SER A 49 -11.54 10.25 8.64
C SER A 49 -11.45 10.86 7.23
N ASP A 50 -12.51 11.56 6.80
CA ASP A 50 -12.47 12.31 5.53
C ASP A 50 -11.43 13.43 5.57
N GLU A 51 -11.24 14.04 6.75
CA GLU A 51 -10.20 15.03 6.99
C GLU A 51 -8.82 14.42 6.85
N GLY A 52 -8.59 13.24 7.43
CA GLY A 52 -7.34 12.49 7.34
C GLY A 52 -7.01 12.10 5.91
N ILE A 53 -8.00 11.61 5.14
CA ILE A 53 -7.83 11.28 3.72
C ILE A 53 -7.40 12.53 2.92
N ARG A 54 -8.08 13.66 3.10
CA ARG A 54 -7.71 14.91 2.43
C ARG A 54 -6.32 15.39 2.84
N ALA A 55 -6.00 15.34 4.12
CA ALA A 55 -4.69 15.73 4.64
C ALA A 55 -3.55 14.88 4.07
N MET A 56 -3.72 13.55 3.99
CA MET A 56 -2.73 12.65 3.38
C MET A 56 -2.52 12.96 1.90
N ARG A 57 -3.61 13.19 1.14
CA ARG A 57 -3.51 13.62 -0.27
C ARG A 57 -2.66 14.88 -0.40
N ASP A 58 -2.97 15.90 0.39
CA ASP A 58 -2.31 17.21 0.30
C ASP A 58 -0.83 17.15 0.75
N ALA A 59 -0.51 16.28 1.69
CA ALA A 59 0.85 16.02 2.16
C ALA A 59 1.64 15.08 1.25
N GLY A 60 1.00 14.37 0.31
CA GLY A 60 1.63 13.32 -0.50
C GLY A 60 1.96 12.05 0.29
N THR A 61 1.35 11.85 1.45
CA THR A 61 1.51 10.63 2.26
C THR A 61 0.81 9.46 1.58
N VAL A 62 1.51 8.36 1.33
CA VAL A 62 0.95 7.16 0.69
C VAL A 62 0.04 6.42 1.68
N ALA A 63 -1.18 6.12 1.26
CA ALA A 63 -2.11 5.28 2.01
C ALA A 63 -1.79 3.80 1.73
N THR A 64 -1.15 3.10 2.66
CA THR A 64 -0.82 1.67 2.49
C THR A 64 -1.93 0.81 3.10
N LEU A 65 -2.72 0.17 2.26
CA LEU A 65 -3.87 -0.62 2.67
C LEU A 65 -3.51 -2.10 2.77
N LEU A 66 -4.04 -2.76 3.81
CA LEU A 66 -3.68 -4.11 4.21
C LEU A 66 -4.94 -5.02 4.25
N PRO A 67 -5.56 -5.28 3.07
CA PRO A 67 -6.84 -5.99 3.03
C PRO A 67 -6.79 -7.41 3.58
N LEU A 68 -5.63 -8.06 3.52
CA LEU A 68 -5.47 -9.41 4.07
C LEU A 68 -5.52 -9.42 5.61
N THR A 69 -5.03 -8.37 6.26
CA THR A 69 -5.13 -8.20 7.71
C THR A 69 -6.58 -7.98 8.12
N ALA A 70 -7.29 -7.06 7.45
CA ALA A 70 -8.72 -6.83 7.69
C ALA A 70 -9.54 -8.13 7.50
N PHE A 71 -9.25 -8.90 6.47
CA PHE A 71 -9.88 -10.20 6.22
C PHE A 71 -9.63 -11.19 7.38
N ALA A 72 -8.38 -11.32 7.82
CA ALA A 72 -8.01 -12.26 8.89
C ALA A 72 -8.62 -11.89 10.24
N LEU A 73 -8.75 -10.60 10.52
CA LEU A 73 -9.35 -10.07 11.75
C LEU A 73 -10.88 -9.94 11.68
N LYS A 74 -11.49 -10.18 10.52
CA LYS A 74 -12.93 -9.96 10.25
C LYS A 74 -13.35 -8.51 10.49
N GLU A 75 -12.46 -7.58 10.20
CA GLU A 75 -12.71 -6.14 10.28
C GLU A 75 -13.27 -5.59 8.97
N ASN A 76 -13.79 -4.38 9.02
CA ASN A 76 -14.16 -3.64 7.82
C ASN A 76 -12.91 -3.34 6.98
N TYR A 77 -13.07 -3.28 5.66
CA TYR A 77 -11.97 -2.87 4.79
C TYR A 77 -11.81 -1.35 4.80
N ALA A 78 -10.58 -0.89 4.64
CA ALA A 78 -10.31 0.53 4.43
C ALA A 78 -11.02 1.05 3.15
N ARG A 79 -11.36 2.31 3.14
CA ARG A 79 -12.12 2.99 2.06
C ARG A 79 -11.23 3.26 0.83
N GLY A 80 -10.71 2.18 0.21
CA GLY A 80 -9.73 2.27 -0.87
C GLY A 80 -10.23 3.07 -2.07
N ARG A 81 -11.48 2.81 -2.52
CA ARG A 81 -12.10 3.56 -3.63
C ARG A 81 -12.16 5.06 -3.34
N GLU A 82 -12.68 5.43 -2.16
CA GLU A 82 -12.82 6.83 -1.78
C GLU A 82 -11.47 7.53 -1.65
N MET A 83 -10.43 6.84 -1.15
CA MET A 83 -9.07 7.39 -1.08
C MET A 83 -8.51 7.68 -2.47
N ILE A 84 -8.69 6.76 -3.43
CA ILE A 84 -8.26 6.97 -4.83
C ILE A 84 -9.05 8.11 -5.46
N ASP A 85 -10.37 8.14 -5.31
CA ASP A 85 -11.22 9.20 -5.85
C ASP A 85 -10.90 10.58 -5.24
N ALA A 86 -10.45 10.60 -3.99
CA ALA A 86 -9.94 11.81 -3.34
C ALA A 86 -8.56 12.23 -3.85
N GLY A 87 -7.85 11.40 -4.61
CA GLY A 87 -6.52 11.66 -5.16
C GLY A 87 -5.35 11.20 -4.30
N CYS A 88 -5.58 10.33 -3.31
CA CYS A 88 -4.49 9.71 -2.56
C CYS A 88 -3.73 8.69 -3.40
N ALA A 89 -2.42 8.63 -3.27
CA ALA A 89 -1.64 7.49 -3.72
C ALA A 89 -1.91 6.30 -2.77
N VAL A 90 -2.52 5.25 -3.30
CA VAL A 90 -2.82 4.03 -2.54
C VAL A 90 -1.80 2.96 -2.88
N ALA A 91 -1.18 2.36 -1.86
CA ALA A 91 -0.35 1.17 -1.94
C ALA A 91 -1.06 -0.03 -1.29
N LEU A 92 -0.67 -1.24 -1.67
CA LEU A 92 -1.15 -2.49 -1.09
C LEU A 92 0.01 -3.29 -0.50
N ALA A 93 -0.21 -3.93 0.63
CA ALA A 93 0.76 -4.80 1.27
C ALA A 93 0.07 -5.95 2.02
N THR A 94 0.87 -6.92 2.48
CA THR A 94 0.39 -8.14 3.15
C THR A 94 0.48 -8.08 4.67
N ASP A 95 1.13 -7.05 5.23
CA ASP A 95 1.44 -6.93 6.66
C ASP A 95 2.38 -8.04 7.20
N LEU A 96 3.01 -8.79 6.31
CA LEU A 96 3.90 -9.91 6.65
C LEU A 96 3.28 -10.89 7.68
N ASN A 97 1.95 -11.00 7.71
CA ASN A 97 1.25 -11.94 8.57
C ASN A 97 1.37 -13.39 8.04
N PRO A 98 1.03 -14.42 8.83
CA PRO A 98 1.18 -15.82 8.41
C PRO A 98 0.44 -16.19 7.11
N GLY A 99 -0.58 -15.43 6.74
CA GLY A 99 -1.34 -15.61 5.50
C GLY A 99 -0.77 -14.86 4.29
N SER A 100 0.43 -14.26 4.40
CA SER A 100 1.03 -13.39 3.38
C SER A 100 0.90 -13.92 1.95
N SER A 101 -0.09 -13.40 1.21
CA SER A 101 -0.39 -13.78 -0.17
C SER A 101 -0.69 -12.53 -1.00
N ILE A 102 0.23 -12.18 -1.87
CA ILE A 102 0.02 -11.06 -2.82
C ILE A 102 -1.18 -11.32 -3.74
N PRO A 103 -1.40 -12.52 -4.31
CA PRO A 103 -2.59 -12.78 -5.11
C PRO A 103 -3.90 -12.57 -4.35
N LEU A 104 -3.96 -13.01 -3.09
CA LEU A 104 -5.15 -12.82 -2.26
C LEU A 104 -5.32 -11.34 -1.87
N THR A 105 -4.26 -10.64 -1.49
CA THR A 105 -4.27 -9.19 -1.23
C THR A 105 -4.83 -8.43 -2.43
N PHE A 106 -4.36 -8.78 -3.64
CA PHE A 106 -4.83 -8.20 -4.90
C PHE A 106 -6.34 -8.41 -5.11
N ALA A 107 -6.79 -9.67 -4.97
CA ALA A 107 -8.20 -10.02 -5.15
C ALA A 107 -9.11 -9.30 -4.14
N LEU A 108 -8.72 -9.26 -2.86
CA LEU A 108 -9.47 -8.57 -1.82
C LEU A 108 -9.57 -7.05 -2.09
N ALA A 109 -8.50 -6.43 -2.56
CA ALA A 109 -8.52 -5.01 -2.93
C ALA A 109 -9.50 -4.73 -4.06
N CYS A 110 -9.51 -5.56 -5.12
CA CYS A 110 -10.44 -5.41 -6.22
C CYS A 110 -11.90 -5.68 -5.79
N ILE A 111 -12.16 -6.74 -5.01
CA ILE A 111 -13.51 -7.19 -4.68
C ILE A 111 -14.15 -6.34 -3.58
N TYR A 112 -13.43 -6.08 -2.50
CA TYR A 112 -13.98 -5.43 -1.30
C TYR A 112 -13.65 -3.95 -1.19
N MET A 113 -12.51 -3.51 -1.72
CA MET A 113 -12.11 -2.10 -1.67
C MET A 113 -12.41 -1.37 -2.99
N GLN A 114 -12.97 -2.08 -4.00
CA GLN A 114 -13.43 -1.55 -5.29
C GLN A 114 -12.32 -0.88 -6.12
N LEU A 115 -11.09 -1.36 -5.99
CA LEU A 115 -10.01 -0.95 -6.88
C LEU A 115 -10.20 -1.58 -8.26
N THR A 116 -9.93 -0.84 -9.32
CA THR A 116 -9.76 -1.47 -10.63
C THR A 116 -8.50 -2.34 -10.65
N ILE A 117 -8.39 -3.21 -11.62
CA ILE A 117 -7.22 -4.11 -11.75
C ILE A 117 -5.95 -3.30 -11.94
N GLU A 118 -6.01 -2.25 -12.76
CA GLU A 118 -4.89 -1.34 -13.05
C GLU A 118 -4.46 -0.54 -11.80
N GLU A 119 -5.44 -0.07 -11.02
CA GLU A 119 -5.16 0.61 -9.74
C GLU A 119 -4.50 -0.35 -8.75
N ALA A 120 -4.96 -1.59 -8.66
CA ALA A 120 -4.37 -2.60 -7.78
C ALA A 120 -2.94 -3.01 -8.22
N ILE A 121 -2.68 -3.10 -9.54
CA ILE A 121 -1.32 -3.30 -10.08
C ILE A 121 -0.44 -2.12 -9.70
N THR A 122 -0.90 -0.89 -9.91
CA THR A 122 -0.15 0.32 -9.55
C THR A 122 0.12 0.39 -8.05
N ALA A 123 -0.87 0.02 -7.23
CA ALA A 123 -0.75 -0.01 -5.78
C ALA A 123 0.30 -1.02 -5.27
N LEU A 124 0.45 -2.17 -5.95
CA LEU A 124 1.46 -3.19 -5.63
C LEU A 124 2.85 -2.91 -6.21
N THR A 125 2.96 -1.99 -7.15
CA THR A 125 4.21 -1.72 -7.87
C THR A 125 4.72 -0.30 -7.61
N LEU A 126 4.30 0.68 -8.38
CA LEU A 126 4.79 2.05 -8.30
C LEU A 126 4.47 2.70 -6.95
N ASN A 127 3.24 2.61 -6.49
CA ASN A 127 2.84 3.19 -5.20
C ASN A 127 3.44 2.41 -4.02
N GLY A 128 3.58 1.08 -4.14
CA GLY A 128 4.32 0.27 -3.18
C GLY A 128 5.78 0.71 -3.05
N ALA A 129 6.43 1.01 -4.16
CA ALA A 129 7.78 1.59 -4.16
C ALA A 129 7.81 2.99 -3.53
N ALA A 130 6.81 3.84 -3.81
CA ALA A 130 6.68 5.16 -3.21
C ALA A 130 6.49 5.08 -1.69
N ALA A 131 5.67 4.15 -1.19
CA ALA A 131 5.49 3.89 0.23
C ALA A 131 6.78 3.47 0.95
N LEU A 132 7.79 3.01 0.22
CA LEU A 132 9.13 2.66 0.70
C LEU A 132 10.16 3.77 0.42
N ASN A 133 9.75 4.91 -0.12
CA ASN A 133 10.63 5.97 -0.62
C ASN A 133 11.67 5.46 -1.64
N ARG A 134 11.26 4.57 -2.55
CA ARG A 134 12.12 3.91 -3.55
C ARG A 134 11.60 4.00 -4.99
N ALA A 135 10.59 4.83 -5.25
CA ALA A 135 10.01 4.96 -6.58
C ALA A 135 11.01 5.42 -7.66
N ASP A 136 12.11 6.06 -7.27
CA ASP A 136 13.19 6.45 -8.18
C ASP A 136 13.95 5.25 -8.76
N SER A 137 13.98 4.12 -8.04
CA SER A 137 14.82 2.97 -8.38
C SER A 137 14.07 1.69 -8.74
N ILE A 138 12.80 1.56 -8.31
CA ILE A 138 11.96 0.38 -8.55
C ILE A 138 10.49 0.78 -8.75
N GLY A 139 9.64 -0.19 -9.04
CA GLY A 139 8.17 -0.04 -9.07
C GLY A 139 7.59 0.25 -10.45
N SER A 140 8.41 0.59 -11.44
CA SER A 140 7.98 0.77 -12.83
C SER A 140 9.06 0.34 -13.81
N ILE A 141 8.67 0.05 -15.04
CA ILE A 141 9.58 -0.33 -16.13
C ILE A 141 10.04 0.95 -16.85
N GLU A 142 11.14 1.51 -16.37
CA GLU A 142 11.71 2.74 -16.89
C GLU A 142 13.23 2.63 -17.02
N VAL A 143 13.81 3.36 -17.97
CA VAL A 143 15.27 3.43 -18.16
C VAL A 143 15.92 4.02 -16.90
N GLY A 144 16.93 3.32 -16.37
CA GLY A 144 17.65 3.72 -15.17
C GLY A 144 17.13 3.08 -13.87
N LYS A 145 15.95 2.46 -13.88
CA LYS A 145 15.48 1.66 -12.74
C LYS A 145 16.03 0.23 -12.77
N LYS A 146 15.97 -0.43 -11.63
CA LYS A 146 16.38 -1.83 -11.50
C LYS A 146 15.50 -2.74 -12.36
N GLY A 147 16.10 -3.76 -12.95
CA GLY A 147 15.41 -4.79 -13.72
C GLY A 147 14.69 -5.80 -12.82
N ASP A 148 13.67 -5.33 -12.12
CA ASP A 148 12.83 -6.13 -11.24
C ASP A 148 11.51 -6.42 -11.96
N PHE A 149 11.27 -7.70 -12.31
CA PHE A 149 10.09 -8.11 -13.07
C PHE A 149 9.46 -9.36 -12.48
N VAL A 150 8.16 -9.46 -12.66
CA VAL A 150 7.40 -10.68 -12.48
C VAL A 150 6.78 -11.05 -13.83
N VAL A 151 7.09 -12.25 -14.33
CA VAL A 151 6.46 -12.81 -15.53
C VAL A 151 5.32 -13.70 -15.06
N LEU A 152 4.13 -13.47 -15.59
CA LEU A 152 2.93 -14.21 -15.21
C LEU A 152 2.69 -15.38 -16.18
N ASN A 153 2.13 -16.48 -15.67
CA ASN A 153 1.66 -17.62 -16.44
C ASN A 153 0.22 -17.39 -16.94
N THR A 154 0.01 -16.22 -17.53
CA THR A 154 -1.26 -15.83 -18.17
C THR A 154 -0.96 -14.73 -19.18
N ASP A 155 -1.69 -14.72 -20.28
CA ASP A 155 -1.60 -13.70 -21.32
C ASP A 155 -2.55 -12.51 -21.07
N ASN A 156 -3.33 -12.57 -19.99
CA ASN A 156 -4.28 -11.51 -19.64
C ASN A 156 -4.26 -11.23 -18.13
N TYR A 157 -3.82 -10.03 -17.75
CA TYR A 157 -3.74 -9.60 -16.35
C TYR A 157 -5.11 -9.54 -15.64
N HIS A 158 -6.23 -9.52 -16.37
CA HIS A 158 -7.57 -9.60 -15.79
C HIS A 158 -7.84 -10.92 -15.06
N PHE A 159 -7.04 -11.96 -15.32
CA PHE A 159 -7.13 -13.20 -14.56
C PHE A 159 -6.59 -13.11 -13.13
N LEU A 160 -5.78 -12.10 -12.80
CA LEU A 160 -5.20 -11.97 -11.47
C LEU A 160 -6.24 -11.97 -10.33
N PRO A 161 -7.30 -11.13 -10.36
CA PRO A 161 -8.34 -11.18 -9.34
C PRO A 161 -9.34 -12.33 -9.55
N TYR A 162 -9.43 -12.88 -10.74
CA TYR A 162 -10.36 -13.97 -11.05
C TYR A 162 -9.91 -15.30 -10.42
N TYR A 163 -8.62 -15.60 -10.48
CA TYR A 163 -8.02 -16.76 -9.82
C TYR A 163 -7.60 -16.44 -8.38
N VAL A 164 -8.59 -16.17 -7.52
CA VAL A 164 -8.37 -15.79 -6.11
C VAL A 164 -7.45 -16.78 -5.41
N GLY A 165 -6.34 -16.28 -4.90
CA GLY A 165 -5.38 -17.08 -4.13
C GLY A 165 -4.48 -18.00 -4.94
N MET A 166 -4.62 -18.08 -6.25
CA MET A 166 -3.67 -18.81 -7.11
C MET A 166 -2.41 -17.97 -7.35
N ASN A 167 -1.28 -18.64 -7.32
CA ASN A 167 -0.03 -18.01 -7.74
C ASN A 167 0.12 -18.11 -9.26
N CYS A 168 -0.08 -17.00 -9.94
CA CYS A 168 0.10 -16.89 -11.40
C CYS A 168 1.54 -16.53 -11.80
N VAL A 169 2.49 -16.46 -10.87
CA VAL A 169 3.89 -16.13 -11.17
C VAL A 169 4.56 -17.32 -11.84
N ASN A 170 5.10 -17.09 -13.03
CA ASN A 170 5.93 -18.03 -13.76
C ASN A 170 7.41 -17.84 -13.40
N THR A 171 7.88 -16.60 -13.44
CA THR A 171 9.29 -16.26 -13.27
C THR A 171 9.43 -14.94 -12.51
N THR A 172 10.35 -14.91 -11.56
CA THR A 172 10.75 -13.67 -10.89
C THR A 172 12.14 -13.27 -11.37
N ILE A 173 12.29 -12.00 -11.72
CA ILE A 173 13.59 -11.41 -12.11
C ILE A 173 13.88 -10.30 -11.11
N LYS A 174 15.05 -10.38 -10.49
CA LYS A 174 15.55 -9.41 -9.51
C LYS A 174 16.89 -8.84 -9.95
N GLU A 175 16.94 -7.52 -10.17
CA GLU A 175 18.13 -6.82 -10.66
C GLU A 175 18.70 -7.47 -11.95
N GLY A 176 17.82 -7.95 -12.83
CA GLY A 176 18.18 -8.62 -14.08
C GLY A 176 18.54 -10.10 -13.94
N VAL A 177 18.52 -10.68 -12.75
CA VAL A 177 18.79 -12.10 -12.49
C VAL A 177 17.48 -12.87 -12.37
N ILE A 178 17.38 -14.02 -13.05
CA ILE A 178 16.21 -14.91 -13.05
C ILE A 178 16.29 -15.84 -11.83
N TYR A 179 15.16 -16.00 -11.12
CA TYR A 179 14.97 -16.89 -9.96
C TYR A 179 13.85 -17.89 -10.24
#